data_783a25385eabc8a0f88b6e4051b5865b
#
_entry.id   783a25385eabc8a0f88b6e4051b5865b
#
_cell.length_a   1.000
_cell.length_b   1.000
_cell.length_c   1.000
_cell.angle_alpha   90.00
_cell.angle_beta   90.00
_cell.angle_gamma   90.00
#
_symmetry.space_group_name_H-M   'P 1'
#
loop_
_entity.id
_entity.type
_entity.pdbx_description
1 polymer ?
#
loop_
_entity_poly.entity_id
_entity_poly.type
_entity_poly.pdbx_seq_one_letter_code
_entity_poly.pdbx_strand_id
1 'polypeptide(L)'
;MRKESRVILALDEVRGERALWVAGQVADLVDAIKINWPLVLSTSPEIITELSKLAPVICDFKVADIPNTVSLIVSQAIKRGAEGVIVHGFTGSDSVKAAVQAAEDRKIFVVTEMSHPGGTEYTASAAESLARMAVDCHASGIIAPATRPERVAALRRIVGDLLILSPGVGA
;
A
#
# COMPACT_ATOMS: atom_id res chain seq x y z
N MET A 1 -11.87 -3.25 4.25
CA MET A 1 -11.74 -1.80 4.01
C MET A 1 -13.06 -1.28 3.48
N ARG A 2 -13.66 -0.31 4.14
CA ARG A 2 -14.87 0.38 3.66
C ARG A 2 -14.49 1.20 2.42
N LYS A 3 -15.46 1.57 1.58
CA LYS A 3 -15.25 2.46 0.41
C LYS A 3 -16.21 3.65 0.49
N GLU A 4 -16.41 4.18 1.69
CA GLU A 4 -17.39 5.22 1.93
C GLU A 4 -16.82 6.61 1.68
N SER A 5 -15.68 6.92 2.28
CA SER A 5 -15.04 8.23 2.17
C SER A 5 -14.12 8.34 0.95
N ARG A 6 -13.57 7.23 0.48
CA ARG A 6 -12.49 7.13 -0.52
C ARG A 6 -11.20 7.85 -0.09
N VAL A 7 -11.04 8.05 1.21
CA VAL A 7 -9.88 8.70 1.80
C VAL A 7 -9.11 7.70 2.65
N ILE A 8 -7.80 7.70 2.50
CA ILE A 8 -6.86 6.95 3.34
C ILE A 8 -5.95 7.98 4.00
N LEU A 9 -5.92 7.98 5.34
CA LEU A 9 -4.96 8.80 6.07
C LEU A 9 -3.54 8.30 5.83
N ALA A 10 -2.65 9.14 5.28
CA ALA A 10 -1.21 8.90 5.30
C ALA A 10 -0.67 9.33 6.66
N LEU A 11 -0.46 8.39 7.57
CA LEU A 11 -0.01 8.65 8.94
C LEU A 11 1.52 8.62 8.99
N ASP A 12 2.12 9.69 8.49
CA ASP A 12 3.58 9.87 8.44
C ASP A 12 4.09 10.50 9.77
N GLU A 13 3.88 9.77 10.87
CA GLU A 13 4.28 10.16 12.23
C GLU A 13 5.38 9.20 12.72
N VAL A 14 6.23 9.67 13.62
CA VAL A 14 7.32 8.87 14.22
C VAL A 14 7.16 8.68 15.74
N ARG A 15 6.15 9.30 16.36
CA ARG A 15 5.84 9.12 17.78
C ARG A 15 4.58 8.31 17.95
N GLY A 16 4.68 7.12 18.57
CA GLY A 16 3.58 6.18 18.71
C GLY A 16 2.32 6.78 19.36
N GLU A 17 2.46 7.48 20.49
CA GLU A 17 1.33 8.14 21.17
C GLU A 17 0.63 9.17 20.26
N ARG A 18 1.41 9.94 19.52
CA ARG A 18 0.87 10.92 18.57
C ARG A 18 0.16 10.24 17.42
N ALA A 19 0.74 9.15 16.90
CA ALA A 19 0.13 8.36 15.82
C ALA A 19 -1.23 7.79 16.25
N LEU A 20 -1.31 7.19 17.45
CA LEU A 20 -2.56 6.66 18.00
C LEU A 20 -3.60 7.76 18.24
N TRP A 21 -3.17 8.90 18.76
CA TRP A 21 -4.06 10.03 18.99
C TRP A 21 -4.65 10.56 17.65
N VAL A 22 -3.80 10.81 16.64
CA VAL A 22 -4.26 11.25 15.31
C VAL A 22 -5.20 10.24 14.69
N ALA A 23 -4.83 8.95 14.72
CA ALA A 23 -5.65 7.86 14.20
C ALA A 23 -7.06 7.85 14.84
N GLY A 24 -7.11 7.98 16.17
CA GLY A 24 -8.37 8.02 16.92
C GLY A 24 -9.28 9.21 16.55
N GLN A 25 -8.69 10.37 16.15
CA GLN A 25 -9.49 11.54 15.75
C GLN A 25 -10.19 11.36 14.39
N VAL A 26 -9.67 10.49 13.52
CA VAL A 26 -10.14 10.39 12.13
C VAL A 26 -10.61 8.99 11.73
N ALA A 27 -10.54 8.01 12.63
CA ALA A 27 -10.87 6.61 12.35
C ALA A 27 -12.24 6.42 11.68
N ASP A 28 -13.24 7.18 12.08
CA ASP A 28 -14.60 7.12 11.54
C ASP A 28 -14.79 7.91 10.22
N LEU A 29 -13.78 8.70 9.83
CA LEU A 29 -13.83 9.58 8.66
C LEU A 29 -13.09 9.02 7.45
N VAL A 30 -12.28 7.98 7.64
CA VAL A 30 -11.42 7.41 6.60
C VAL A 30 -11.69 5.93 6.36
N ASP A 31 -11.42 5.46 5.16
CA ASP A 31 -11.57 4.05 4.80
C ASP A 31 -10.43 3.17 5.36
N ALA A 32 -9.27 3.77 5.58
CA ALA A 32 -8.09 3.10 6.15
C ALA A 32 -7.07 4.11 6.66
N ILE A 33 -6.14 3.63 7.46
CA ILE A 33 -4.92 4.33 7.90
C ILE A 33 -3.74 3.66 7.23
N LYS A 34 -2.90 4.44 6.55
CA LYS A 34 -1.67 3.96 5.92
C LYS A 34 -0.47 4.38 6.75
N ILE A 35 0.33 3.40 7.17
CA ILE A 35 1.56 3.60 7.95
C ILE A 35 2.79 3.14 7.16
N ASN A 36 3.95 3.60 7.55
CA ASN A 36 5.22 3.31 6.90
C ASN A 36 6.32 2.90 7.88
N TRP A 37 7.49 2.57 7.35
CA TRP A 37 8.65 2.14 8.14
C TRP A 37 9.09 3.14 9.22
N PRO A 38 9.11 4.47 9.01
CA PRO A 38 9.48 5.43 10.05
C PRO A 38 8.70 5.23 11.35
N LEU A 39 7.39 5.02 11.30
CA LEU A 39 6.60 4.77 12.51
C LEU A 39 6.94 3.42 13.16
N VAL A 40 7.05 2.36 12.36
CA VAL A 40 7.37 1.01 12.87
C VAL A 40 8.76 0.97 13.49
N LEU A 41 9.76 1.60 12.87
CA LEU A 41 11.14 1.62 13.36
C LEU A 41 11.31 2.50 14.63
N SER A 42 10.51 3.54 14.77
CA SER A 42 10.55 4.41 15.94
C SER A 42 9.75 3.91 17.14
N THR A 43 8.92 2.87 16.91
CA THR A 43 8.10 2.23 17.94
C THR A 43 8.40 0.73 18.00
N SER A 44 7.49 -0.06 17.48
CA SER A 44 7.65 -1.51 17.28
C SER A 44 6.61 -2.00 16.25
N PRO A 45 6.74 -3.22 15.72
CA PRO A 45 5.74 -3.79 14.82
C PRO A 45 4.34 -3.91 15.44
N GLU A 46 4.22 -3.94 16.75
CA GLU A 46 2.95 -4.02 17.50
C GLU A 46 2.06 -2.78 17.29
N ILE A 47 2.63 -1.66 16.83
CA ILE A 47 1.85 -0.46 16.45
C ILE A 47 0.80 -0.78 15.37
N ILE A 48 1.06 -1.77 14.51
CA ILE A 48 0.08 -2.26 13.52
C ILE A 48 -1.16 -2.79 14.24
N THR A 49 -0.96 -3.62 15.28
CA THR A 49 -2.05 -4.22 16.06
C THR A 49 -2.84 -3.14 16.82
N GLU A 50 -2.18 -2.15 17.36
CA GLU A 50 -2.86 -1.06 18.08
C GLU A 50 -3.72 -0.21 17.15
N LEU A 51 -3.18 0.20 16.02
CA LEU A 51 -3.90 0.97 15.01
C LEU A 51 -5.04 0.17 14.35
N SER A 52 -4.88 -1.13 14.16
CA SER A 52 -5.91 -1.99 13.56
C SER A 52 -7.18 -2.12 14.40
N LYS A 53 -7.11 -1.79 15.70
CA LYS A 53 -8.28 -1.70 16.58
C LYS A 53 -9.13 -0.45 16.32
N LEU A 54 -8.54 0.58 15.71
CA LEU A 54 -9.18 1.86 15.42
C LEU A 54 -9.78 1.90 14.02
N ALA A 55 -9.00 1.48 13.01
CA ALA A 55 -9.42 1.45 11.61
C ALA A 55 -8.60 0.41 10.82
N PRO A 56 -9.03 0.01 9.60
CA PRO A 56 -8.23 -0.83 8.72
C PRO A 56 -6.84 -0.23 8.46
N VAL A 57 -5.76 -1.01 8.62
CA VAL A 57 -4.39 -0.54 8.46
C VAL A 57 -3.78 -1.06 7.17
N ILE A 58 -3.18 -0.16 6.37
CA ILE A 58 -2.37 -0.50 5.21
C ILE A 58 -0.90 -0.25 5.56
N CYS A 59 -0.08 -1.29 5.48
CA CYS A 59 1.36 -1.21 5.68
C CYS A 59 2.04 -0.79 4.37
N ASP A 60 2.41 0.49 4.26
CA ASP A 60 3.15 1.04 3.12
C ASP A 60 4.65 0.71 3.25
N PHE A 61 4.96 -0.58 3.21
CA PHE A 61 6.31 -1.09 3.37
C PHE A 61 7.10 -1.11 2.07
N LYS A 62 6.41 -0.95 0.93
CA LYS A 62 7.00 -0.99 -0.41
C LYS A 62 7.99 -2.16 -0.53
N VAL A 63 7.52 -3.34 -0.11
CA VAL A 63 8.37 -4.53 -0.03
C VAL A 63 8.97 -4.84 -1.40
N ALA A 64 10.27 -4.97 -1.46
CA ALA A 64 11.03 -5.21 -2.68
C ALA A 64 12.13 -6.23 -2.39
N ASP A 65 11.80 -7.52 -2.54
CA ASP A 65 12.71 -8.61 -2.23
C ASP A 65 12.34 -9.87 -3.04
N ILE A 66 13.11 -10.93 -2.86
CA ILE A 66 12.83 -12.25 -3.43
C ILE A 66 11.55 -12.85 -2.80
N PRO A 67 10.86 -13.78 -3.49
CA PRO A 67 9.56 -14.32 -3.07
C PRO A 67 9.50 -14.78 -1.61
N ASN A 68 10.50 -15.50 -1.14
CA ASN A 68 10.53 -16.00 0.23
C ASN A 68 10.52 -14.89 1.28
N THR A 69 11.36 -13.86 1.11
CA THR A 69 11.43 -12.71 2.03
C THR A 69 10.15 -11.87 1.98
N VAL A 70 9.61 -11.66 0.77
CA VAL A 70 8.31 -10.99 0.59
C VAL A 70 7.21 -11.70 1.37
N SER A 71 7.10 -13.03 1.24
CA SER A 71 6.11 -13.84 1.98
C SER A 71 6.25 -13.66 3.49
N LEU A 72 7.48 -13.70 4.01
CA LEU A 72 7.74 -13.52 5.44
C LEU A 72 7.31 -12.15 5.95
N ILE A 73 7.65 -11.07 5.23
CA ILE A 73 7.29 -9.71 5.60
C ILE A 73 5.78 -9.51 5.58
N VAL A 74 5.13 -9.93 4.48
CA VAL A 74 3.66 -9.83 4.34
C VAL A 74 2.96 -10.60 5.44
N SER A 75 3.33 -11.87 5.68
CA SER A 75 2.74 -12.68 6.74
C SER A 75 2.88 -12.04 8.12
N GLN A 76 4.01 -11.40 8.43
CA GLN A 76 4.22 -10.72 9.71
C GLN A 76 3.33 -9.47 9.86
N ALA A 77 3.10 -8.72 8.79
CA ALA A 77 2.18 -7.59 8.81
C ALA A 77 0.72 -8.05 9.00
N ILE A 78 0.29 -9.07 8.24
CA ILE A 78 -1.07 -9.62 8.30
C ILE A 78 -1.37 -10.22 9.69
N LYS A 79 -0.44 -10.98 10.26
CA LYS A 79 -0.58 -11.54 11.62
C LYS A 79 -0.78 -10.48 12.70
N ARG A 80 -0.31 -9.25 12.47
CA ARG A 80 -0.51 -8.11 13.36
C ARG A 80 -1.78 -7.31 13.08
N GLY A 81 -2.62 -7.78 12.15
CA GLY A 81 -3.90 -7.16 11.84
C GLY A 81 -3.88 -6.16 10.70
N ALA A 82 -2.83 -6.12 9.88
CA ALA A 82 -2.85 -5.31 8.67
C ALA A 82 -3.97 -5.77 7.72
N GLU A 83 -4.75 -4.83 7.21
CA GLU A 83 -5.77 -5.05 6.17
C GLU A 83 -5.13 -5.16 4.78
N GLY A 84 -3.93 -4.60 4.62
CA GLY A 84 -3.20 -4.70 3.37
C GLY A 84 -1.74 -4.31 3.48
N VAL A 85 -0.95 -4.73 2.47
CA VAL A 85 0.48 -4.40 2.36
C VAL A 85 0.77 -3.87 0.95
N ILE A 86 1.64 -2.87 0.87
CA ILE A 86 2.14 -2.34 -0.39
C ILE A 86 3.48 -2.98 -0.72
N VAL A 87 3.59 -3.53 -1.93
CA VAL A 87 4.80 -4.16 -2.47
C VAL A 87 5.21 -3.51 -3.78
N HIS A 88 6.48 -3.58 -4.16
CA HIS A 88 6.94 -3.12 -5.47
C HIS A 88 6.69 -4.15 -6.57
N GLY A 89 6.20 -3.68 -7.75
CA GLY A 89 6.00 -4.54 -8.92
C GLY A 89 7.30 -4.88 -9.66
N PHE A 90 8.32 -4.03 -9.60
CA PHE A 90 9.57 -4.23 -10.33
C PHE A 90 10.37 -5.48 -9.89
N THR A 91 10.04 -6.07 -8.76
CA THR A 91 10.66 -7.31 -8.27
C THR A 91 10.27 -8.56 -9.06
N GLY A 92 9.27 -8.44 -9.93
CA GLY A 92 8.81 -9.53 -10.77
C GLY A 92 7.52 -10.20 -10.29
N SER A 93 6.91 -10.96 -11.19
CA SER A 93 5.60 -11.59 -10.95
C SER A 93 5.63 -12.69 -9.88
N ASP A 94 6.75 -13.36 -9.70
CA ASP A 94 6.93 -14.38 -8.67
C ASP A 94 6.90 -13.78 -7.26
N SER A 95 7.57 -12.65 -7.04
CA SER A 95 7.52 -11.92 -5.77
C SER A 95 6.13 -11.36 -5.47
N VAL A 96 5.43 -10.82 -6.49
CA VAL A 96 4.06 -10.32 -6.33
C VAL A 96 3.08 -11.46 -6.02
N LYS A 97 3.19 -12.61 -6.71
CA LYS A 97 2.40 -13.80 -6.41
C LYS A 97 2.63 -14.32 -4.99
N ALA A 98 3.89 -14.33 -4.56
CA ALA A 98 4.24 -14.71 -3.19
C ALA A 98 3.62 -13.78 -2.14
N ALA A 99 3.56 -12.47 -2.42
CA ALA A 99 2.87 -11.50 -1.57
C ALA A 99 1.36 -11.78 -1.50
N VAL A 100 0.71 -12.00 -2.65
CA VAL A 100 -0.73 -12.27 -2.72
C VAL A 100 -1.08 -13.56 -1.97
N GLN A 101 -0.29 -14.62 -2.14
CA GLN A 101 -0.49 -15.88 -1.41
C GLN A 101 -0.32 -15.71 0.11
N ALA A 102 0.71 -14.98 0.51
CA ALA A 102 1.00 -14.74 1.93
C ALA A 102 -0.02 -13.82 2.62
N ALA A 103 -0.74 -13.02 1.85
CA ALA A 103 -1.78 -12.12 2.35
C ALA A 103 -3.12 -12.82 2.62
N GLU A 104 -3.32 -14.03 2.09
CA GLU A 104 -4.58 -14.79 2.21
C GLU A 104 -5.78 -13.97 1.70
N ASP A 105 -6.72 -13.60 2.57
CA ASP A 105 -7.90 -12.78 2.26
C ASP A 105 -7.64 -11.27 2.33
N ARG A 106 -6.44 -10.85 2.74
CA ARG A 106 -6.05 -9.46 2.88
C ARG A 106 -5.55 -8.88 1.55
N LYS A 107 -5.31 -7.58 1.53
CA LYS A 107 -5.06 -6.84 0.30
C LYS A 107 -3.58 -6.67 -0.01
N ILE A 108 -3.22 -6.89 -1.26
CA ILE A 108 -1.91 -6.49 -1.80
C ILE A 108 -2.10 -5.37 -2.81
N PHE A 109 -1.33 -4.31 -2.62
CA PHE A 109 -1.25 -3.19 -3.53
C PHE A 109 0.13 -3.13 -4.18
N VAL A 110 0.17 -3.13 -5.49
CA VAL A 110 1.43 -3.15 -6.26
C VAL A 110 1.82 -1.74 -6.67
N VAL A 111 3.00 -1.29 -6.29
CA VAL A 111 3.56 -0.03 -6.79
C VAL A 111 3.88 -0.17 -8.25
N THR A 112 3.15 0.55 -9.10
CA THR A 112 3.38 0.61 -10.55
C THR A 112 4.17 1.85 -10.94
N GLU A 113 3.90 2.99 -10.27
CA GLU A 113 4.61 4.23 -10.50
C GLU A 113 4.72 5.03 -9.20
N MET A 114 5.91 5.58 -8.92
CA MET A 114 6.17 6.41 -7.75
C MET A 114 5.75 7.86 -7.99
N SER A 115 5.30 8.57 -6.94
CA SER A 115 4.72 9.92 -7.05
C SER A 115 5.74 11.06 -7.07
N HIS A 116 6.96 10.85 -6.54
CA HIS A 116 8.01 11.86 -6.49
C HIS A 116 8.67 12.09 -7.88
N PRO A 117 9.38 13.19 -8.11
CA PRO A 117 9.98 13.49 -9.42
C PRO A 117 10.89 12.38 -9.97
N GLY A 118 11.80 11.83 -9.17
CA GLY A 118 12.67 10.72 -9.56
C GLY A 118 11.94 9.40 -9.89
N GLY A 119 10.66 9.27 -9.50
CA GLY A 119 9.83 8.15 -9.90
C GLY A 119 9.65 8.00 -11.41
N THR A 120 9.83 9.08 -12.16
CA THR A 120 9.73 9.04 -13.64
C THR A 120 10.95 8.41 -14.31
N GLU A 121 12.09 8.37 -13.66
CA GLU A 121 13.34 7.88 -14.25
C GLU A 121 13.28 6.37 -14.61
N TYR A 122 12.68 5.58 -13.73
CA TYR A 122 12.65 4.12 -13.88
C TYR A 122 11.24 3.54 -13.88
N THR A 123 10.33 4.05 -13.02
CA THR A 123 9.03 3.40 -12.84
C THR A 123 7.99 3.81 -13.88
N ALA A 124 8.08 5.02 -14.43
CA ALA A 124 7.08 5.50 -15.39
C ALA A 124 7.04 4.68 -16.70
N SER A 125 8.20 4.29 -17.23
CA SER A 125 8.28 3.47 -18.44
C SER A 125 7.76 2.05 -18.25
N ALA A 126 7.87 1.50 -17.04
CA ALA A 126 7.40 0.16 -16.70
C ALA A 126 5.95 0.13 -16.18
N ALA A 127 5.36 1.27 -15.85
CA ALA A 127 4.11 1.34 -15.08
C ALA A 127 2.95 0.53 -15.69
N GLU A 128 2.79 0.58 -17.02
CA GLU A 128 1.71 -0.17 -17.68
C GLU A 128 1.94 -1.69 -17.65
N SER A 129 3.18 -2.14 -17.83
CA SER A 129 3.51 -3.57 -17.75
C SER A 129 3.35 -4.08 -16.32
N LEU A 130 3.74 -3.27 -15.33
CA LEU A 130 3.55 -3.59 -13.91
C LEU A 130 2.07 -3.62 -13.52
N ALA A 131 1.25 -2.75 -14.10
CA ALA A 131 -0.19 -2.76 -13.89
C ALA A 131 -0.85 -4.04 -14.46
N ARG A 132 -0.49 -4.46 -15.69
CA ARG A 132 -0.94 -5.74 -16.25
C ARG A 132 -0.52 -6.92 -15.38
N MET A 133 0.74 -6.95 -14.97
CA MET A 133 1.25 -7.98 -14.06
C MET A 133 0.48 -8.01 -12.73
N ALA A 134 0.12 -6.87 -12.16
CA ALA A 134 -0.69 -6.82 -10.93
C ALA A 134 -2.07 -7.48 -11.11
N VAL A 135 -2.71 -7.27 -12.28
CA VAL A 135 -3.96 -7.95 -12.64
C VAL A 135 -3.73 -9.45 -12.76
N ASP A 136 -2.71 -9.88 -13.51
CA ASP A 136 -2.39 -11.30 -13.74
C ASP A 136 -2.01 -12.05 -12.45
N CYS A 137 -1.46 -11.33 -11.49
CA CYS A 137 -1.12 -11.86 -10.16
C CYS A 137 -2.29 -11.80 -9.16
N HIS A 138 -3.47 -11.34 -9.57
CA HIS A 138 -4.64 -11.17 -8.70
C HIS A 138 -4.40 -10.24 -7.51
N ALA A 139 -3.60 -9.20 -7.67
CA ALA A 139 -3.44 -8.17 -6.67
C ALA A 139 -4.77 -7.42 -6.44
N SER A 140 -4.97 -6.90 -5.23
CA SER A 140 -6.19 -6.17 -4.88
C SER A 140 -6.25 -4.76 -5.48
N GLY A 141 -5.09 -4.23 -5.86
CA GLY A 141 -4.99 -2.89 -6.45
C GLY A 141 -3.55 -2.49 -6.76
N ILE A 142 -3.42 -1.26 -7.21
CA ILE A 142 -2.13 -0.65 -7.56
C ILE A 142 -1.94 0.70 -6.85
N ILE A 143 -0.68 1.15 -6.81
CA ILE A 143 -0.32 2.52 -6.46
C ILE A 143 -0.03 3.29 -7.74
N ALA A 144 -0.74 4.41 -7.94
CA ALA A 144 -0.55 5.31 -9.08
C ALA A 144 -0.54 6.77 -8.62
N PRO A 145 0.31 7.65 -9.17
CA PRO A 145 0.56 8.98 -8.62
C PRO A 145 -0.59 9.97 -8.89
N ALA A 146 -1.22 10.52 -7.86
CA ALA A 146 -2.21 11.60 -8.00
C ALA A 146 -1.59 12.88 -8.59
N THR A 147 -0.28 13.06 -8.43
CA THR A 147 0.50 14.17 -9.01
C THR A 147 0.56 14.16 -10.54
N ARG A 148 0.15 13.06 -11.16
CA ARG A 148 0.08 12.86 -12.63
C ARG A 148 -1.26 12.21 -13.00
N PRO A 149 -2.38 12.96 -13.01
CA PRO A 149 -3.72 12.41 -13.22
C PRO A 149 -3.90 11.65 -14.53
N GLU A 150 -3.20 12.06 -15.59
CA GLU A 150 -3.19 11.38 -16.89
C GLU A 150 -2.62 9.95 -16.78
N ARG A 151 -1.64 9.74 -15.88
CA ARG A 151 -1.09 8.41 -15.61
C ARG A 151 -2.11 7.54 -14.88
N VAL A 152 -2.81 8.10 -13.89
CA VAL A 152 -3.90 7.39 -13.20
C VAL A 152 -4.98 6.97 -14.19
N ALA A 153 -5.39 7.84 -15.11
CA ALA A 153 -6.38 7.54 -16.13
C ALA A 153 -5.91 6.44 -17.11
N ALA A 154 -4.64 6.43 -17.49
CA ALA A 154 -4.05 5.39 -18.34
C ALA A 154 -4.03 4.03 -17.61
N LEU A 155 -3.56 4.00 -16.37
CA LEU A 155 -3.49 2.79 -15.57
C LEU A 155 -4.88 2.24 -15.21
N ARG A 156 -5.89 3.10 -15.00
CA ARG A 156 -7.28 2.68 -14.78
C ARG A 156 -7.82 1.85 -15.94
N ARG A 157 -7.50 2.20 -17.21
CA ARG A 157 -7.94 1.43 -18.39
C ARG A 157 -7.35 0.02 -18.41
N ILE A 158 -6.19 -0.17 -17.79
CA ILE A 158 -5.50 -1.47 -17.73
C ILE A 158 -6.05 -2.33 -16.59
N VAL A 159 -6.22 -1.73 -15.40
CA VAL A 159 -6.55 -2.50 -14.19
C VAL A 159 -8.05 -2.69 -13.98
N GLY A 160 -8.89 -2.09 -14.82
CA GLY A 160 -10.35 -2.26 -14.73
C GLY A 160 -10.88 -1.80 -13.39
N ASP A 161 -11.51 -2.69 -12.63
CA ASP A 161 -12.16 -2.39 -11.34
C ASP A 161 -11.23 -2.54 -10.12
N LEU A 162 -9.96 -2.90 -10.29
CA LEU A 162 -9.03 -2.98 -9.18
C LEU A 162 -8.90 -1.62 -8.46
N LEU A 163 -8.58 -1.67 -7.18
CA LEU A 163 -8.35 -0.45 -6.41
C LEU A 163 -7.12 0.31 -6.94
N ILE A 164 -7.24 1.62 -7.04
CA ILE A 164 -6.08 2.50 -7.26
C ILE A 164 -5.94 3.38 -6.02
N LEU A 165 -4.82 3.23 -5.33
CA LEU A 165 -4.43 4.13 -4.25
C LEU A 165 -3.51 5.19 -4.84
N SER A 166 -3.90 6.46 -4.70
CA SER A 166 -3.22 7.58 -5.36
C SER A 166 -2.61 8.52 -4.33
N PRO A 167 -1.31 8.36 -4.02
CA PRO A 167 -0.60 9.30 -3.15
C PRO A 167 -0.37 10.64 -3.86
N GLY A 168 -0.21 11.72 -3.04
CA GLY A 168 0.09 13.07 -3.52
C GLY A 168 -1.13 14.00 -3.53
N VAL A 169 -2.27 13.59 -2.99
CA VAL A 169 -3.41 14.49 -2.76
C VAL A 169 -3.09 15.34 -1.52
N GLY A 170 -3.11 16.67 -1.68
CA GLY A 170 -2.77 17.63 -0.63
C GLY A 170 -1.27 17.89 -0.47
N ALA A 171 -0.44 17.45 -1.40
CA ALA A 171 1.01 17.72 -1.44
C ALA A 171 1.31 19.01 -2.22
#